data_9c29ea45fb6095221c2a89408ca87f5a
#
_entry.id   9c29ea45fb6095221c2a89408ca87f5a
#
_cell.length_a   1.000
_cell.length_b   1.000
_cell.length_c   1.000
_cell.angle_alpha   90.00
_cell.angle_beta   90.00
_cell.angle_gamma   90.00
#
_symmetry.space_group_name_H-M   'P 1'
#
loop_
_entity.id
_entity.type
_entity.pdbx_description
1 polymer ?
#
loop_
_entity_poly.entity_id
_entity_poly.type
_entity_poly.pdbx_seq_one_letter_code
_entity_poly.pdbx_strand_id
1 'polypeptide(L)'
;MNSDQRYILQLCHCYYDPFLDCARQYAVLFKDTPYKVITVFMTGEPDPDVAKKACSDEVIFLGHNSKALAGAKLTVIREVKKIARQYPFSACIAHRAKSAYVGLLATELPIFSVRHSFGDFDRFGRRLMGNLFKSRLTLLAVSNAVRDEIRSHLP
;
A
#
# COMPACT_ATOMS: atom_id res chain seq x y z
N MET A 1 7.67 23.67 6.62
CA MET A 1 6.57 22.79 6.12
C MET A 1 5.26 23.52 6.32
N ASN A 2 4.45 23.65 5.26
CA ASN A 2 3.14 24.26 5.37
C ASN A 2 2.26 23.37 6.29
N SER A 3 1.77 23.90 7.40
CA SER A 3 1.02 23.15 8.43
C SER A 3 -0.26 22.48 7.91
N ASP A 4 -0.73 22.86 6.74
CA ASP A 4 -1.97 22.37 6.12
C ASP A 4 -1.75 21.33 5.02
N GLN A 5 -0.48 20.99 4.67
CA GLN A 5 -0.20 20.01 3.64
C GLN A 5 -0.53 18.60 4.12
N ARG A 6 -1.45 17.93 3.41
CA ARG A 6 -1.87 16.55 3.69
C ARG A 6 -1.18 15.57 2.74
N TYR A 7 -0.94 14.36 3.23
CA TYR A 7 -0.25 13.34 2.47
C TYR A 7 -1.05 12.03 2.41
N ILE A 8 -0.88 11.30 1.32
CA ILE A 8 -1.33 9.93 1.13
C ILE A 8 -0.09 9.04 1.06
N LEU A 9 -0.03 8.05 1.93
CA LEU A 9 0.98 7.01 1.87
C LEU A 9 0.56 5.95 0.86
N GLN A 10 1.35 5.71 -0.17
CA GLN A 10 1.10 4.62 -1.11
C GLN A 10 2.14 3.52 -0.91
N LEU A 11 1.72 2.33 -0.47
CA LEU A 11 2.59 1.19 -0.24
C LEU A 11 2.50 0.19 -1.39
N CYS A 12 3.63 -0.06 -2.04
CA CYS A 12 3.76 -1.00 -3.13
C CYS A 12 4.75 -2.09 -2.78
N HIS A 13 4.42 -3.35 -3.13
CA HIS A 13 5.34 -4.46 -2.95
C HIS A 13 6.61 -4.28 -3.79
N CYS A 14 6.44 -4.00 -5.07
CA CYS A 14 7.50 -3.82 -6.06
C CYS A 14 7.03 -2.87 -7.17
N TYR A 15 7.92 -2.55 -8.09
CA TYR A 15 7.66 -1.67 -9.23
C TYR A 15 7.74 -2.38 -10.60
N TYR A 16 7.83 -3.70 -10.64
CA TYR A 16 7.77 -4.44 -11.91
C TYR A 16 6.37 -4.37 -12.50
N ASP A 17 6.29 -4.37 -13.83
CA ASP A 17 5.00 -4.36 -14.53
C ASP A 17 4.10 -5.56 -14.13
N PRO A 18 2.81 -5.35 -13.95
CA PRO A 18 2.02 -4.12 -14.13
C PRO A 18 1.91 -3.24 -12.87
N PHE A 19 2.70 -3.47 -11.82
CA PHE A 19 2.53 -2.83 -10.51
C PHE A 19 2.92 -1.36 -10.49
N LEU A 20 3.93 -0.97 -11.27
CA LEU A 20 4.30 0.43 -11.42
C LEU A 20 3.15 1.23 -12.05
N ASP A 21 2.50 0.67 -13.07
CA ASP A 21 1.37 1.32 -13.73
C ASP A 21 0.17 1.49 -12.78
N CYS A 22 -0.12 0.48 -11.96
CA CYS A 22 -1.13 0.60 -10.91
C CYS A 22 -0.79 1.72 -9.92
N ALA A 23 0.45 1.79 -9.45
CA ALA A 23 0.89 2.85 -8.54
C ALA A 23 0.74 4.24 -9.16
N ARG A 24 1.17 4.38 -10.42
CA ARG A 24 1.02 5.61 -11.20
C ARG A 24 -0.44 6.06 -11.32
N GLN A 25 -1.35 5.15 -11.67
CA GLN A 25 -2.75 5.46 -11.81
C GLN A 25 -3.36 6.02 -10.52
N TYR A 26 -3.04 5.42 -9.37
CA TYR A 26 -3.51 5.93 -8.09
C TYR A 26 -2.86 7.26 -7.69
N ALA A 27 -1.57 7.47 -7.96
CA ALA A 27 -0.91 8.74 -7.71
C ALA A 27 -1.54 9.88 -8.52
N VAL A 28 -1.84 9.65 -9.80
CA VAL A 28 -2.45 10.65 -10.69
C VAL A 28 -3.85 11.08 -10.24
N LEU A 29 -4.62 10.22 -9.52
CA LEU A 29 -5.93 10.61 -8.96
C LEU A 29 -5.86 11.78 -7.98
N PHE A 30 -4.70 12.02 -7.37
CA PHE A 30 -4.52 13.10 -6.40
C PHE A 30 -3.89 14.37 -6.99
N LYS A 31 -3.58 14.38 -8.30
CA LYS A 31 -2.80 15.46 -8.92
C LYS A 31 -3.40 16.86 -8.72
N ASP A 32 -4.71 17.00 -8.80
CA ASP A 32 -5.40 18.28 -8.67
C ASP A 32 -6.15 18.41 -7.33
N THR A 33 -5.64 17.73 -6.30
CA THR A 33 -6.20 17.74 -4.94
C THR A 33 -5.21 18.38 -3.96
N PRO A 34 -5.63 18.73 -2.75
CA PRO A 34 -4.72 19.23 -1.72
C PRO A 34 -3.81 18.16 -1.10
N TYR A 35 -3.89 16.93 -1.58
CA TYR A 35 -3.07 15.83 -1.09
C TYR A 35 -1.83 15.63 -1.95
N LYS A 36 -0.71 15.35 -1.29
CA LYS A 36 0.51 14.86 -1.94
C LYS A 36 0.66 13.36 -1.74
N VAL A 37 1.14 12.66 -2.74
CA VAL A 37 1.34 11.21 -2.68
C VAL A 37 2.80 10.88 -2.48
N ILE A 38 3.10 10.13 -1.42
CA ILE A 38 4.42 9.53 -1.18
C ILE A 38 4.30 8.03 -1.44
N THR A 39 4.97 7.56 -2.49
CA THR A 39 4.99 6.15 -2.85
C THR A 39 6.22 5.46 -2.27
N VAL A 40 6.00 4.36 -1.57
CA VAL A 40 7.05 3.53 -1.00
C VAL A 40 7.06 2.18 -1.70
N PHE A 41 8.14 1.89 -2.43
CA PHE A 41 8.42 0.57 -2.97
C PHE A 41 9.22 -0.24 -1.95
N MET A 42 8.63 -1.34 -1.46
CA MET A 42 9.27 -2.14 -0.41
C MET A 42 10.40 -3.03 -0.93
N THR A 43 10.32 -3.47 -2.19
CA THR A 43 11.38 -4.26 -2.83
C THR A 43 11.85 -3.62 -4.11
N GLY A 44 13.08 -3.94 -4.49
CA GLY A 44 13.76 -3.40 -5.67
C GLY A 44 14.71 -2.25 -5.31
N GLU A 45 15.78 -2.15 -6.09
CA GLU A 45 16.81 -1.12 -5.93
C GLU A 45 16.25 0.26 -6.34
N PRO A 46 16.81 1.36 -5.80
CA PRO A 46 16.47 2.71 -6.24
C PRO A 46 16.68 2.89 -7.75
N ASP A 47 15.64 3.38 -8.43
CA ASP A 47 15.64 3.60 -9.86
C ASP A 47 14.98 4.96 -10.18
N PRO A 48 15.76 5.95 -10.69
CA PRO A 48 15.25 7.28 -11.02
C PRO A 48 14.16 7.29 -12.11
N ASP A 49 14.23 6.36 -13.06
CA ASP A 49 13.22 6.27 -14.12
C ASP A 49 11.90 5.72 -13.57
N VAL A 50 11.97 4.77 -12.65
CA VAL A 50 10.81 4.28 -11.89
C VAL A 50 10.20 5.40 -11.06
N ALA A 51 11.02 6.17 -10.33
CA ALA A 51 10.56 7.29 -9.53
C ALA A 51 9.80 8.31 -10.40
N LYS A 52 10.33 8.67 -11.56
CA LYS A 52 9.69 9.57 -12.51
C LYS A 52 8.37 9.01 -13.05
N LYS A 53 8.35 7.73 -13.43
CA LYS A 53 7.17 7.05 -13.99
C LYS A 53 6.05 6.86 -12.97
N ALA A 54 6.36 6.78 -11.68
CA ALA A 54 5.37 6.63 -10.61
C ALA A 54 4.42 7.84 -10.48
N CYS A 55 4.80 9.01 -11.00
CA CYS A 55 4.02 10.26 -10.95
C CYS A 55 3.58 10.67 -9.55
N SER A 56 4.30 10.26 -8.53
CA SER A 56 4.10 10.65 -7.14
C SER A 56 4.90 11.89 -6.80
N ASP A 57 4.50 12.64 -5.77
CA ASP A 57 5.25 13.80 -5.28
C ASP A 57 6.62 13.40 -4.72
N GLU A 58 6.68 12.21 -4.11
CA GLU A 58 7.92 11.62 -3.63
C GLU A 58 7.88 10.10 -3.79
N VAL A 59 9.02 9.50 -4.09
CA VAL A 59 9.18 8.04 -4.16
C VAL A 59 10.33 7.59 -3.27
N ILE A 60 10.04 6.63 -2.41
CA ILE A 60 10.99 6.05 -1.47
C ILE A 60 11.18 4.58 -1.82
N PHE A 61 12.42 4.14 -1.96
CA PHE A 61 12.79 2.75 -2.17
C PHE A 61 13.40 2.19 -0.88
N LEU A 62 12.84 1.09 -0.34
CA LEU A 62 13.41 0.43 0.83
C LEU A 62 14.52 -0.56 0.48
N GLY A 63 14.64 -0.93 -0.80
CA GLY A 63 15.73 -1.77 -1.29
C GLY A 63 15.71 -3.22 -0.79
N HIS A 64 14.58 -3.69 -0.23
CA HIS A 64 14.51 -5.06 0.26
C HIS A 64 14.38 -6.08 -0.87
N ASN A 65 14.84 -7.29 -0.60
CA ASN A 65 14.58 -8.45 -1.45
C ASN A 65 13.26 -9.13 -1.02
N SER A 66 12.79 -10.07 -1.83
CA SER A 66 11.53 -10.79 -1.58
C SER A 66 11.52 -11.59 -0.26
N LYS A 67 12.71 -11.96 0.28
CA LYS A 67 12.84 -12.68 1.55
C LYS A 67 12.49 -11.81 2.73
N ALA A 68 12.82 -10.52 2.70
CA ALA A 68 12.45 -9.56 3.76
C ALA A 68 10.93 -9.39 3.90
N LEU A 69 10.18 -9.66 2.82
CA LEU A 69 8.71 -9.67 2.81
C LEU A 69 8.09 -11.06 3.04
N ALA A 70 8.89 -12.03 3.48
CA ALA A 70 8.39 -13.30 4.00
C ALA A 70 8.17 -13.21 5.52
N GLY A 71 7.37 -14.09 6.08
CA GLY A 71 7.11 -14.15 7.51
C GLY A 71 6.58 -12.83 8.12
N ALA A 72 7.10 -12.45 9.27
CA ALA A 72 6.60 -11.34 10.09
C ALA A 72 6.96 -9.92 9.57
N LYS A 73 7.88 -9.78 8.63
CA LYS A 73 8.26 -8.50 7.98
C LYS A 73 8.67 -7.38 8.94
N LEU A 74 9.26 -7.71 10.08
CA LEU A 74 9.51 -6.74 11.17
C LEU A 74 10.38 -5.56 10.74
N THR A 75 11.40 -5.78 9.91
CA THR A 75 12.28 -4.72 9.43
C THR A 75 11.50 -3.74 8.56
N VAL A 76 10.76 -4.23 7.57
CA VAL A 76 9.95 -3.41 6.66
C VAL A 76 8.89 -2.63 7.44
N ILE A 77 8.22 -3.26 8.42
CA ILE A 77 7.23 -2.59 9.29
C ILE A 77 7.87 -1.44 10.07
N ARG A 78 9.07 -1.63 10.63
CA ARG A 78 9.79 -0.57 11.36
C ARG A 78 10.16 0.61 10.47
N GLU A 79 10.62 0.34 9.25
CA GLU A 79 10.97 1.38 8.28
C GLU A 79 9.74 2.16 7.81
N VAL A 80 8.66 1.48 7.46
CA VAL A 80 7.39 2.14 7.10
C VAL A 80 6.84 2.94 8.28
N LYS A 81 6.95 2.43 9.51
CA LYS A 81 6.57 3.18 10.72
C LYS A 81 7.41 4.45 10.89
N LYS A 82 8.71 4.40 10.59
CA LYS A 82 9.59 5.58 10.63
C LYS A 82 9.16 6.62 9.59
N ILE A 83 8.88 6.19 8.36
CA ILE A 83 8.37 7.07 7.29
C ILE A 83 7.03 7.69 7.71
N ALA A 84 6.09 6.88 8.22
CA ALA A 84 4.77 7.34 8.64
C ALA A 84 4.81 8.44 9.72
N ARG A 85 5.89 8.55 10.48
CA ARG A 85 6.09 9.60 11.49
C ARG A 85 6.66 10.90 10.94
N GLN A 86 7.16 10.90 9.71
CA GLN A 86 7.82 12.07 9.10
C GLN A 86 6.82 13.00 8.41
N TYR A 87 5.64 12.50 8.06
CA TYR A 87 4.62 13.22 7.30
C TYR A 87 3.24 13.08 7.94
N PRO A 88 2.38 14.11 7.87
CA PRO A 88 1.00 14.03 8.35
C PRO A 88 0.12 13.29 7.33
N PHE A 89 0.27 11.96 7.27
CA PHE A 89 -0.54 11.13 6.40
C PHE A 89 -1.99 11.07 6.85
N SER A 90 -2.92 11.19 5.90
CA SER A 90 -4.37 11.07 6.14
C SER A 90 -4.90 9.66 5.91
N ALA A 91 -4.27 8.92 5.01
CA ALA A 91 -4.64 7.55 4.66
C ALA A 91 -3.47 6.80 4.02
N CYS A 92 -3.61 5.47 3.92
CA CYS A 92 -2.68 4.63 3.19
C CYS A 92 -3.41 3.84 2.09
N ILE A 93 -2.89 3.90 0.87
CA ILE A 93 -3.28 3.04 -0.24
C ILE A 93 -2.26 1.90 -0.31
N ALA A 94 -2.71 0.66 -0.17
CA ALA A 94 -1.84 -0.50 -0.15
C ALA A 94 -2.15 -1.43 -1.31
N HIS A 95 -1.20 -1.59 -2.22
CA HIS A 95 -1.32 -2.50 -3.34
C HIS A 95 -0.95 -3.92 -2.93
N ARG A 96 -1.91 -4.85 -3.00
CA ARG A 96 -1.78 -6.26 -2.63
C ARG A 96 -1.75 -6.51 -1.10
N ALA A 97 -1.90 -7.80 -0.74
CA ALA A 97 -2.03 -8.26 0.64
C ALA A 97 -0.81 -7.94 1.52
N LYS A 98 0.41 -8.07 0.99
CA LYS A 98 1.64 -7.83 1.77
C LYS A 98 1.77 -6.35 2.16
N SER A 99 1.45 -5.45 1.25
CA SER A 99 1.49 -4.00 1.52
C SER A 99 0.43 -3.60 2.54
N ALA A 100 -0.78 -4.15 2.44
CA ALA A 100 -1.84 -3.93 3.42
C ALA A 100 -1.43 -4.43 4.82
N TYR A 101 -0.83 -5.63 4.91
CA TYR A 101 -0.31 -6.16 6.17
C TYR A 101 0.72 -5.22 6.81
N VAL A 102 1.69 -4.75 6.02
CA VAL A 102 2.71 -3.81 6.50
C VAL A 102 2.06 -2.51 6.96
N GLY A 103 1.17 -1.92 6.17
CA GLY A 103 0.48 -0.68 6.50
C GLY A 103 -0.33 -0.78 7.79
N LEU A 104 -1.09 -1.87 7.97
CA LEU A 104 -1.90 -2.13 9.17
C LEU A 104 -1.07 -2.24 10.45
N LEU A 105 0.13 -2.82 10.37
CA LEU A 105 1.00 -3.00 11.54
C LEU A 105 1.97 -1.83 11.76
N ALA A 106 2.29 -1.08 10.71
CA ALA A 106 3.22 0.04 10.81
C ALA A 106 2.54 1.36 11.22
N THR A 107 1.24 1.50 10.97
CA THR A 107 0.49 2.76 11.12
C THR A 107 -0.87 2.56 11.76
N GLU A 108 -1.46 3.65 12.23
CA GLU A 108 -2.88 3.70 12.66
C GLU A 108 -3.80 4.32 11.58
N LEU A 109 -3.29 4.50 10.37
CA LEU A 109 -4.03 5.11 9.27
C LEU A 109 -5.19 4.23 8.79
N PRO A 110 -6.25 4.83 8.22
CA PRO A 110 -7.18 4.10 7.36
C PRO A 110 -6.42 3.49 6.17
N ILE A 111 -6.61 2.20 5.92
CA ILE A 111 -5.94 1.46 4.85
C ILE A 111 -6.94 1.13 3.74
N PHE A 112 -6.67 1.61 2.54
CA PHE A 112 -7.39 1.24 1.33
C PHE A 112 -6.56 0.20 0.58
N SER A 113 -6.95 -1.07 0.68
CA SER A 113 -6.20 -2.18 0.10
C SER A 113 -6.74 -2.56 -1.28
N VAL A 114 -5.95 -2.29 -2.31
CA VAL A 114 -6.31 -2.61 -3.70
C VAL A 114 -6.03 -4.08 -3.98
N ARG A 115 -7.05 -4.79 -4.45
CA ARG A 115 -7.04 -6.24 -4.74
C ARG A 115 -7.15 -6.48 -6.23
N HIS A 116 -6.11 -7.08 -6.79
CA HIS A 116 -5.97 -7.32 -8.23
C HIS A 116 -6.19 -8.77 -8.65
N SER A 117 -6.29 -9.71 -7.70
CA SER A 117 -6.32 -11.14 -7.97
C SER A 117 -7.26 -11.90 -7.04
N PHE A 118 -7.66 -13.08 -7.48
CA PHE A 118 -8.40 -14.06 -6.70
C PHE A 118 -7.50 -14.79 -5.70
N GLY A 119 -8.13 -15.51 -4.74
CA GLY A 119 -7.45 -16.37 -3.78
C GLY A 119 -6.72 -15.63 -2.66
N ASP A 120 -6.90 -14.31 -2.55
CA ASP A 120 -6.22 -13.53 -1.52
C ASP A 120 -6.68 -13.92 -0.11
N PHE A 121 -7.94 -14.33 0.06
CA PHE A 121 -8.53 -14.69 1.34
C PHE A 121 -8.69 -16.21 1.57
N ASP A 122 -8.14 -17.05 0.71
CA ASP A 122 -8.06 -18.50 0.94
C ASP A 122 -7.22 -18.84 2.18
N ARG A 123 -6.25 -17.97 2.49
CA ARG A 123 -5.35 -18.12 3.65
C ARG A 123 -6.01 -17.62 4.92
N PHE A 124 -6.10 -18.47 5.93
CA PHE A 124 -6.67 -18.15 7.24
C PHE A 124 -6.09 -16.85 7.85
N GLY A 125 -4.77 -16.66 7.82
CA GLY A 125 -4.14 -15.45 8.35
C GLY A 125 -4.61 -14.14 7.70
N ARG A 126 -4.94 -14.16 6.42
CA ARG A 126 -5.46 -12.97 5.73
C ARG A 126 -6.92 -12.68 6.10
N ARG A 127 -7.75 -13.72 6.29
CA ARG A 127 -9.11 -13.57 6.83
C ARG A 127 -9.08 -13.03 8.25
N LEU A 128 -8.19 -13.55 9.09
CA LEU A 128 -8.03 -13.07 10.45
C LEU A 128 -7.64 -11.58 10.47
N MET A 129 -6.69 -11.16 9.65
CA MET A 129 -6.30 -9.76 9.52
C MET A 129 -7.47 -8.89 9.02
N GLY A 130 -8.22 -9.34 8.03
CA GLY A 130 -9.41 -8.64 7.54
C GLY A 130 -10.42 -8.40 8.66
N ASN A 131 -10.67 -9.39 9.50
CA ASN A 131 -11.60 -9.29 10.62
C ASN A 131 -11.07 -8.42 11.78
N LEU A 132 -9.80 -8.57 12.15
CA LEU A 132 -9.18 -7.80 13.25
C LEU A 132 -9.10 -6.30 12.94
N PHE A 133 -8.85 -5.95 11.68
CA PHE A 133 -8.66 -4.56 11.28
C PHE A 133 -9.82 -3.98 10.46
N LYS A 134 -11.00 -4.60 10.52
CA LYS A 134 -12.19 -4.17 9.76
C LYS A 134 -12.61 -2.72 9.98
N SER A 135 -12.28 -2.14 11.14
CA SER A 135 -12.61 -0.74 11.46
C SER A 135 -11.80 0.29 10.66
N ARG A 136 -10.64 -0.10 10.14
CA ARG A 136 -9.76 0.79 9.38
C ARG A 136 -9.20 0.18 8.08
N LEU A 137 -9.68 -1.00 7.69
CA LEU A 137 -9.33 -1.67 6.43
C LEU A 137 -10.50 -1.63 5.46
N THR A 138 -10.34 -0.94 4.35
CA THR A 138 -11.28 -0.95 3.22
C THR A 138 -10.66 -1.73 2.06
N LEU A 139 -11.39 -2.70 1.52
CA LEU A 139 -10.95 -3.50 0.39
C LEU A 139 -11.51 -2.93 -0.91
N LEU A 140 -10.64 -2.57 -1.83
CA LEU A 140 -10.97 -2.07 -3.15
C LEU A 140 -10.74 -3.18 -4.18
N ALA A 141 -11.80 -3.75 -4.71
CA ALA A 141 -11.74 -4.77 -5.74
C ALA A 141 -11.68 -4.12 -7.14
N VAL A 142 -10.75 -4.57 -7.98
CA VAL A 142 -10.59 -4.03 -9.35
C VAL A 142 -11.69 -4.53 -10.32
N SER A 143 -12.51 -5.50 -9.91
CA SER A 143 -13.64 -6.01 -10.68
C SER A 143 -14.74 -6.57 -9.78
N ASN A 144 -15.95 -6.71 -10.35
CA ASN A 144 -17.06 -7.34 -9.66
C ASN A 144 -16.74 -8.78 -9.25
N ALA A 145 -16.04 -9.54 -10.09
CA ALA A 145 -15.66 -10.90 -9.80
C ALA A 145 -14.73 -11.01 -8.57
N VAL A 146 -13.72 -10.13 -8.47
CA VAL A 146 -12.83 -10.03 -7.30
C VAL A 146 -13.62 -9.60 -6.06
N ARG A 147 -14.55 -8.66 -6.18
CA ARG A 147 -15.43 -8.24 -5.08
C ARG A 147 -16.27 -9.41 -4.55
N ASP A 148 -16.87 -10.17 -5.45
CA ASP A 148 -17.80 -11.26 -5.07
C ASP A 148 -17.01 -12.40 -4.41
N GLU A 149 -15.80 -12.68 -4.87
CA GLU A 149 -14.89 -13.61 -4.20
C GLU A 149 -14.50 -13.15 -2.79
N ILE A 150 -14.15 -11.86 -2.62
CA ILE A 150 -13.85 -11.31 -1.30
C ILE A 150 -15.02 -11.46 -0.35
N ARG A 151 -16.25 -11.15 -0.81
CA ARG A 151 -17.49 -11.28 -0.01
C ARG A 151 -17.80 -12.70 0.40
N SER A 152 -17.38 -13.69 -0.38
CA SER A 152 -17.56 -15.10 -0.02
C SER A 152 -16.68 -15.53 1.17
N HIS A 153 -15.61 -14.81 1.47
CA HIS A 153 -14.66 -15.12 2.54
C HIS A 153 -14.72 -14.15 3.74
N LEU A 154 -15.20 -12.95 3.51
CA LEU A 154 -15.33 -11.89 4.53
C LEU A 154 -16.75 -11.31 4.47
N PRO A 155 -17.68 -11.83 5.27
CA PRO A 155 -19.06 -11.33 5.32
C PRO A 155 -19.18 -9.92 5.92
#